data_aa0529007312a610ef881fcafc9f8573
#
_entry.id   aa0529007312a610ef881fcafc9f8573
#
_cell.length_a   1.000
_cell.length_b   1.000
_cell.length_c   1.000
_cell.angle_alpha   90.00
_cell.angle_beta   90.00
_cell.angle_gamma   90.00
#
_symmetry.space_group_name_H-M   'P 1'
#
loop_
_entity.id
_entity.type
_entity.pdbx_description
1 polymer ?
#
loop_
_entity_poly.entity_id
_entity_poly.type
_entity_poly.pdbx_seq_one_letter_code
_entity_poly.pdbx_strand_id
1 'polypeptide(L)'
;MADDDIEIGEDIEVEVVMGADGQVLGSVVDDLVVASGPEGSIVDETIDVLDADGNLVIEDEKVSVYDADAHLIAEEETISIALDSASEE
;
A
#
# COMPACT_ATOMS: atom_id res chain seq x y z
N MET A 1 16.93 -27.79 -5.05
CA MET A 1 16.80 -27.46 -5.18
C MET A 1 16.19 -26.53 -5.10
N ALA A 2 15.95 -26.03 -5.09
CA ALA A 2 15.58 -25.01 -4.92
C ALA A 2 14.63 -24.63 -5.51
N ASP A 3 14.10 -24.73 -5.65
CA ASP A 3 13.19 -24.61 -6.24
C ASP A 3 12.31 -23.74 -5.82
N ASP A 4 12.47 -23.06 -5.09
CA ASP A 4 11.70 -22.19 -4.73
C ASP A 4 11.90 -21.04 -5.41
N ASP A 5 11.54 -20.88 -6.58
CA ASP A 5 11.68 -19.75 -7.33
C ASP A 5 10.68 -18.76 -6.89
N ILE A 6 10.88 -18.01 -5.90
CA ILE A 6 9.99 -16.95 -5.49
C ILE A 6 10.44 -15.67 -6.15
N GLU A 7 9.51 -15.02 -6.82
CA GLU A 7 9.79 -13.75 -7.45
C GLU A 7 9.10 -12.66 -6.69
N ILE A 8 9.79 -11.58 -6.42
CA ILE A 8 9.22 -10.45 -5.71
C ILE A 8 9.34 -9.23 -6.60
N GLY A 9 8.24 -8.57 -6.82
CA GLY A 9 8.22 -7.32 -7.57
C GLY A 9 7.60 -6.23 -6.74
N GLU A 10 8.02 -5.01 -6.97
CA GLU A 10 7.48 -3.88 -6.24
C GLU A 10 7.27 -2.74 -7.22
N ASP A 11 6.14 -2.07 -7.10
CA ASP A 11 5.82 -0.94 -7.94
C ASP A 11 5.35 0.17 -7.03
N ILE A 12 5.94 1.34 -7.12
CA ILE A 12 5.57 2.47 -6.30
C ILE A 12 5.14 3.60 -7.22
N GLU A 13 3.96 4.14 -6.96
CA GLU A 13 3.44 5.26 -7.71
C GLU A 13 3.13 6.39 -6.77
N VAL A 14 3.44 7.59 -7.15
CA VAL A 14 3.19 8.77 -6.34
C VAL A 14 2.37 9.75 -7.15
N GLU A 15 1.28 10.21 -6.57
CA GLU A 15 0.45 11.20 -7.21
C GLU A 15 0.36 12.42 -6.32
N VAL A 16 0.61 13.59 -6.85
CA VAL A 16 0.53 14.82 -6.11
C VAL A 16 -0.83 15.44 -6.36
N VAL A 17 -1.54 15.79 -5.30
CA VAL A 17 -2.87 16.36 -5.40
C VAL A 17 -2.71 17.87 -5.27
N MET A 18 -3.22 18.59 -6.26
CA MET A 18 -3.08 20.03 -6.29
C MET A 18 -4.44 20.71 -6.28
N GLY A 19 -4.50 21.84 -5.66
CA GLY A 19 -5.71 22.63 -5.65
C GLY A 19 -5.85 23.46 -6.90
N ALA A 20 -6.94 24.16 -6.99
CA ALA A 20 -7.28 24.92 -8.18
C ALA A 20 -6.27 26.03 -8.46
N ASP A 21 -5.61 26.54 -7.43
CA ASP A 21 -4.62 27.58 -7.61
C ASP A 21 -3.21 27.05 -7.79
N GLY A 22 -3.04 25.77 -7.97
CA GLY A 22 -1.72 25.19 -8.15
C GLY A 22 -1.01 24.89 -6.86
N GLN A 23 -1.69 25.03 -5.73
CA GLN A 23 -1.06 24.75 -4.47
C GLN A 23 -1.13 23.27 -4.17
N VAL A 24 -0.08 22.70 -3.63
CA VAL A 24 -0.06 21.29 -3.30
C VAL A 24 -0.91 21.05 -2.05
N LEU A 25 -1.88 20.18 -2.15
CA LEU A 25 -2.73 19.83 -1.03
C LEU A 25 -2.25 18.58 -0.31
N GLY A 26 -1.53 17.74 -0.99
CA GLY A 26 -1.01 16.52 -0.41
C GLY A 26 -0.55 15.58 -1.50
N SER A 27 -0.32 14.33 -1.14
CA SER A 27 0.10 13.33 -2.10
C SER A 27 -0.41 11.97 -1.69
N VAL A 28 -0.47 11.06 -2.64
CA VAL A 28 -0.88 9.69 -2.41
C VAL A 28 0.24 8.81 -2.93
N VAL A 29 0.72 7.90 -2.09
CA VAL A 29 1.77 6.96 -2.46
C VAL A 29 1.17 5.57 -2.43
N ASP A 30 1.25 4.88 -3.56
CA ASP A 30 0.72 3.53 -3.69
C ASP A 30 1.89 2.60 -3.88
N ASP A 31 2.11 1.70 -2.92
CA ASP A 31 3.24 0.79 -2.94
C ASP A 31 2.66 -0.61 -3.06
N LEU A 32 2.95 -1.28 -4.16
CA LEU A 32 2.41 -2.60 -4.42
C LEU A 32 3.55 -3.59 -4.45
N VAL A 33 3.51 -4.59 -3.60
CA VAL A 33 4.52 -5.63 -3.53
C VAL A 33 3.84 -6.95 -3.84
N VAL A 34 4.39 -7.70 -4.77
CA VAL A 34 3.85 -9.00 -5.14
C VAL A 34 4.95 -10.02 -4.98
N ALA A 35 4.70 -11.04 -4.18
CA ALA A 35 5.63 -12.16 -4.04
C ALA A 35 4.92 -13.40 -4.57
N SER A 36 5.49 -14.05 -5.56
CA SER A 36 4.84 -15.22 -6.15
C SER A 36 5.80 -16.39 -6.23
N GLY A 37 5.30 -17.56 -6.08
CA GLY A 37 6.05 -18.77 -6.14
C GLY A 37 5.18 -19.93 -6.58
N PRO A 38 5.72 -21.15 -6.54
CA PRO A 38 4.98 -22.30 -7.04
C PRO A 38 3.74 -22.63 -6.22
N GLU A 39 3.68 -22.18 -4.97
CA GLU A 39 2.53 -22.50 -4.15
C GLU A 39 1.49 -21.43 -4.15
N GLY A 40 1.72 -20.31 -4.73
CA GLY A 40 0.75 -19.23 -4.78
C GLY A 40 1.43 -17.89 -4.75
N SER A 41 0.70 -16.86 -4.39
CA SER A 41 1.24 -15.52 -4.37
C SER A 41 0.62 -14.70 -3.25
N ILE A 42 1.33 -13.66 -2.86
CA ILE A 42 0.85 -12.69 -1.88
C ILE A 42 0.98 -11.33 -2.50
N VAL A 43 -0.07 -10.55 -2.41
CA VAL A 43 -0.09 -9.17 -2.90
C VAL A 43 -0.30 -8.27 -1.71
N ASP A 44 0.63 -7.34 -1.49
CA ASP A 44 0.56 -6.42 -0.37
C ASP A 44 0.55 -5.02 -0.95
N GLU A 45 -0.56 -4.34 -0.84
CA GLU A 45 -0.67 -3.00 -1.37
C GLU A 45 -0.86 -2.02 -0.22
N THR A 46 -0.03 -1.00 -0.15
CA THR A 46 -0.11 0.02 0.88
C THR A 46 -0.35 1.35 0.19
N ILE A 47 -1.40 2.03 0.59
CA ILE A 47 -1.70 3.34 0.06
C ILE A 47 -1.57 4.33 1.21
N ASP A 48 -0.65 5.29 1.07
CA ASP A 48 -0.43 6.30 2.08
C ASP A 48 -0.90 7.63 1.54
N VAL A 49 -1.68 8.34 2.33
CA VAL A 49 -2.11 9.69 1.99
C VAL A 49 -1.34 10.64 2.90
N LEU A 50 -0.65 11.58 2.29
CA LEU A 50 0.17 12.53 3.02
C LEU A 50 -0.40 13.94 2.85
N ASP A 51 -0.22 14.77 3.86
CA ASP A 51 -0.68 16.16 3.74
C ASP A 51 0.36 17.00 2.99
N ALA A 52 0.13 18.28 2.90
CA ALA A 52 1.01 19.15 2.13
C ALA A 52 2.42 19.25 2.72
N ASP A 53 2.57 18.96 4.02
CA ASP A 53 3.86 19.00 4.66
C ASP A 53 4.56 17.66 4.63
N GLY A 54 3.96 16.67 4.03
CA GLY A 54 4.57 15.34 3.94
C GLY A 54 4.28 14.44 5.13
N ASN A 55 3.33 14.83 5.97
CA ASN A 55 2.99 14.01 7.12
C ASN A 55 1.92 12.99 6.74
N LEU A 56 2.05 11.79 7.27
CA LEU A 56 1.11 10.72 6.98
C LEU A 56 -0.24 11.03 7.62
N VAL A 57 -1.29 10.95 6.85
CA VAL A 57 -2.66 11.16 7.32
C VAL A 57 -3.41 9.86 7.41
N ILE A 58 -3.36 9.04 6.39
CA ILE A 58 -4.06 7.77 6.36
C ILE A 58 -3.16 6.74 5.69
N GLU A 59 -3.14 5.55 6.24
CA GLU A 59 -2.45 4.45 5.60
C GLU A 59 -3.41 3.28 5.50
N ASP A 60 -3.57 2.72 4.31
CA ASP A 60 -4.45 1.60 4.05
C ASP A 60 -3.60 0.49 3.49
N GLU A 61 -3.49 -0.63 4.19
CA GLU A 61 -2.72 -1.76 3.73
C GLU A 61 -3.64 -2.93 3.51
N LYS A 62 -3.55 -3.56 2.35
CA LYS A 62 -4.38 -4.70 2.03
C LYS A 62 -3.49 -5.83 1.59
N VAL A 63 -3.58 -6.95 2.26
CA VAL A 63 -2.80 -8.13 1.94
C VAL A 63 -3.75 -9.19 1.41
N SER A 64 -3.46 -9.71 0.23
CA SER A 64 -4.26 -10.73 -0.40
C SER A 64 -3.39 -11.94 -0.67
N VAL A 65 -3.88 -13.13 -0.38
CA VAL A 65 -3.12 -14.36 -0.57
C VAL A 65 -3.87 -15.23 -1.56
N TYR A 66 -3.15 -15.71 -2.56
CA TYR A 66 -3.75 -16.53 -3.61
C TYR A 66 -3.06 -17.89 -3.64
N ASP A 67 -3.79 -18.93 -3.97
CA ASP A 67 -3.21 -20.26 -4.10
C ASP A 67 -2.55 -20.43 -5.46
N ALA A 68 -2.03 -21.61 -5.75
CA ALA A 68 -1.32 -21.85 -6.99
C ALA A 68 -2.20 -21.72 -8.22
N ASP A 69 -3.51 -21.79 -8.06
CA ASP A 69 -4.42 -21.62 -9.18
C ASP A 69 -4.96 -20.22 -9.26
N ALA A 70 -4.40 -19.29 -8.50
CA ALA A 70 -4.80 -17.89 -8.50
C ALA A 70 -6.16 -17.65 -7.88
N HIS A 71 -6.59 -18.52 -7.00
CA HIS A 71 -7.82 -18.29 -6.27
C HIS A 71 -7.49 -17.55 -4.97
N LEU A 72 -8.27 -16.54 -4.66
CA LEU A 72 -8.08 -15.78 -3.42
C LEU A 72 -8.45 -16.65 -2.25
N ILE A 73 -7.53 -16.86 -1.32
CA ILE A 73 -7.78 -17.70 -0.17
C ILE A 73 -7.74 -16.93 1.14
N ALA A 74 -7.21 -15.73 1.16
CA ALA A 74 -7.22 -14.91 2.37
C ALA A 74 -7.02 -13.47 2.00
N GLU A 75 -7.63 -12.57 2.75
CA GLU A 75 -7.49 -11.16 2.48
C GLU A 75 -7.67 -10.41 3.78
N GLU A 76 -6.81 -9.46 4.04
CA GLU A 76 -6.91 -8.67 5.25
C GLU A 76 -6.58 -7.23 4.91
N GLU A 77 -7.35 -6.31 5.43
CA GLU A 77 -7.13 -4.90 5.19
C GLU A 77 -7.06 -4.17 6.51
N THR A 78 -6.08 -3.32 6.68
CA THR A 78 -5.88 -2.53 7.88
C THR A 78 -5.81 -1.08 7.48
N ILE A 79 -6.62 -0.25 8.11
CA ILE A 79 -6.63 1.18 7.86
C ILE A 79 -6.21 1.88 9.13
N SER A 80 -5.18 2.70 9.03
CA SER A 80 -4.67 3.48 10.14
C SER A 80 -4.82 4.95 9.83
N ILE A 81 -5.37 5.70 10.75
CA ILE A 81 -5.56 7.13 10.59
C ILE A 81 -4.68 7.81 11.59
N ALA A 82 -3.80 8.69 11.11
CA ALA A 82 -2.90 9.40 11.98
C ALA A 82 -3.60 10.63 12.47
N LEU A 83 -4.25 10.54 13.60
CA LEU A 83 -4.88 11.68 14.13
C LEU A 83 -3.86 12.49 14.82
N ASP A 84 -3.90 13.74 14.57
CA ASP A 84 -2.99 14.56 15.14
C ASP A 84 -3.43 14.88 16.48
N SER A 85 -3.16 14.19 17.28
CA SER A 85 -3.66 14.31 18.44
C SER A 85 -3.23 15.28 19.22
N ALA A 86 -2.57 15.88 18.77
CA ALA A 86 -2.15 16.79 19.45
C ALA A 86 -3.16 17.37 20.07
N SER A 87 -3.75 17.17 19.76
CA SER A 87 -4.55 17.57 20.26
C SER A 87 -4.80 17.24 21.44
N GLU A 88 -4.25 17.17 21.90
CA GLU A 88 -4.53 16.92 22.78
C GLU A 88 -4.43 17.35 23.57
N GLU A 89 -4.41 17.83 23.78
CA GLU A 89 -4.35 18.18 24.49
C GLU A 89 -4.59 18.40 24.92
#